data_954ec2679371507a2130ff3c927f3748
#
_entry.id   954ec2679371507a2130ff3c927f3748
#
_cell.length_a   1.000
_cell.length_b   1.000
_cell.length_c   1.000
_cell.angle_alpha   90.00
_cell.angle_beta   90.00
_cell.angle_gamma   90.00
#
_symmetry.space_group_name_H-M   'P 1'
#
loop_
_entity.id
_entity.type
_entity.pdbx_description
1 polymer ?
#
loop_
_entity_poly.entity_id
_entity_poly.type
_entity_poly.pdbx_seq_one_letter_code
_entity_poly.pdbx_strand_id
1 'polypeptide(L)'
;MRNPRTIIAAVAASASLAAMATVSIPAQAEPVKRPAITQEDCPEYVNKPGTSCGRMDVPMDYSNPDGKKISVGFIKAAATKPEKRRGVLFINPGGPGGSVYHQFTTVEGYPDTTPRWPKEVREEWDIVGVQPRGLEGSTKLECEEVNAGPIDQIQRSGGLIKDACDAKMPGYAATLTTENTARDWDQVRQAMREEKISIYGNSYGTVLGSMYATTFPEHTDKVVLDSGYNPDNDHSEQVDGFRKAAHDFFGWVSQHD
;
A
#
# COMPACT_ATOMS: atom_id res chain seq x y z
N MET A 1 13.96 79.76 72.67
CA MET A 1 12.91 78.81 72.94
C MET A 1 12.59 78.11 71.61
N ARG A 2 13.11 76.95 71.43
CA ARG A 2 13.05 76.23 70.10
C ARG A 2 12.17 75.01 70.24
N ASN A 3 11.19 74.91 69.34
CA ASN A 3 10.20 73.86 69.30
C ASN A 3 10.77 72.63 68.48
N PRO A 4 10.68 71.42 68.97
CA PRO A 4 11.13 70.26 68.18
C PRO A 4 10.04 69.81 67.23
N ARG A 5 10.44 69.62 65.96
CA ARG A 5 9.62 69.10 64.90
C ARG A 5 9.64 67.54 64.96
N THR A 6 8.46 66.97 65.11
CA THR A 6 8.25 65.53 65.01
C THR A 6 8.23 65.10 63.54
N ILE A 7 9.12 64.18 63.16
CA ILE A 7 9.15 63.57 61.84
C ILE A 7 8.37 62.24 61.91
N ILE A 8 7.26 62.15 61.16
CA ILE A 8 6.50 60.93 61.00
C ILE A 8 7.07 60.23 59.78
N ALA A 9 7.70 59.07 59.99
CA ALA A 9 8.16 58.19 58.90
C ALA A 9 7.00 57.30 58.45
N ALA A 10 6.59 57.46 57.18
CA ALA A 10 5.61 56.58 56.54
C ALA A 10 6.33 55.37 56.00
N VAL A 11 5.98 54.19 56.49
CA VAL A 11 6.44 52.87 55.96
C VAL A 11 5.50 52.50 54.88
N ALA A 12 6.00 52.50 53.62
CA ALA A 12 5.30 51.98 52.48
C ALA A 12 5.51 50.47 52.42
N ALA A 13 4.46 49.68 52.64
CA ALA A 13 4.46 48.21 52.41
C ALA A 13 4.27 47.90 50.93
N SER A 14 5.32 47.44 50.30
CA SER A 14 5.28 46.92 48.89
C SER A 14 4.73 45.49 48.89
N ALA A 15 3.50 45.32 48.44
CA ALA A 15 2.93 43.99 48.19
C ALA A 15 3.46 43.47 46.83
N SER A 16 4.38 42.49 46.83
CA SER A 16 4.85 41.76 45.63
C SER A 16 3.81 40.72 45.24
N LEU A 17 3.07 40.96 44.16
CA LEU A 17 2.27 39.93 43.51
C LEU A 17 3.22 38.95 42.79
N ALA A 18 3.38 37.74 43.32
CA ALA A 18 3.99 36.65 42.64
C ALA A 18 3.01 36.11 41.59
N ALA A 19 3.25 36.42 40.30
CA ALA A 19 2.53 35.81 39.19
C ALA A 19 2.98 34.35 39.08
N MET A 20 2.13 33.40 39.50
CA MET A 20 2.31 31.98 39.21
C MET A 20 2.07 31.77 37.71
N ALA A 21 3.16 31.61 36.93
CA ALA A 21 3.08 31.14 35.54
C ALA A 21 2.61 29.68 35.57
N THR A 22 1.37 29.43 35.15
CA THR A 22 0.87 28.09 34.90
C THR A 22 1.61 27.56 33.68
N VAL A 23 2.56 26.66 33.88
CA VAL A 23 3.18 25.87 32.80
C VAL A 23 2.11 24.94 32.28
N SER A 24 1.55 25.26 31.10
CA SER A 24 0.67 24.36 30.36
C SER A 24 1.54 23.20 29.90
N ILE A 25 1.37 22.03 30.53
CA ILE A 25 1.92 20.77 30.03
C ILE A 25 1.21 20.50 28.71
N PRO A 26 1.93 20.35 27.55
CA PRO A 26 1.27 20.01 26.31
C PRO A 26 0.55 18.67 26.51
N ALA A 27 -0.74 18.61 26.13
CA ALA A 27 -1.51 17.38 26.17
C ALA A 27 -0.71 16.31 25.40
N GLN A 28 -0.40 15.21 26.08
CA GLN A 28 0.21 14.07 25.45
C GLN A 28 -0.73 13.64 24.32
N ALA A 29 -0.23 13.67 23.08
CA ALA A 29 -0.98 13.15 21.93
C ALA A 29 -1.39 11.72 22.26
N GLU A 30 -2.69 11.44 22.15
CA GLU A 30 -3.18 10.07 22.33
C GLU A 30 -2.38 9.12 21.43
N PRO A 31 -2.02 7.94 21.92
CA PRO A 31 -1.27 6.98 21.12
C PRO A 31 -2.10 6.65 19.88
N VAL A 32 -1.57 6.97 18.69
CA VAL A 32 -2.20 6.64 17.43
C VAL A 32 -2.52 5.14 17.44
N LYS A 33 -3.81 4.80 17.42
CA LYS A 33 -4.28 3.41 17.43
C LYS A 33 -3.79 2.75 16.14
N ARG A 34 -2.73 1.98 16.25
CA ARG A 34 -2.14 1.28 15.11
C ARG A 34 -3.04 0.15 14.65
N PRO A 35 -3.14 -0.09 13.34
CA PRO A 35 -3.86 -1.25 12.84
C PRO A 35 -3.26 -2.54 13.41
N ALA A 36 -4.13 -3.48 13.81
CA ALA A 36 -3.70 -4.75 14.34
C ALA A 36 -3.48 -5.76 13.21
N ILE A 37 -2.37 -6.50 13.27
CA ILE A 37 -2.10 -7.62 12.38
C ILE A 37 -2.62 -8.90 13.05
N THR A 38 -3.37 -9.70 12.30
CA THR A 38 -3.68 -11.08 12.63
C THR A 38 -2.74 -11.97 11.82
N GLN A 39 -1.96 -12.81 12.50
CA GLN A 39 -1.13 -13.82 11.82
C GLN A 39 -2.03 -14.93 11.31
N GLU A 40 -1.73 -15.44 10.12
CA GLU A 40 -2.44 -16.57 9.52
C GLU A 40 -1.46 -17.51 8.81
N ASP A 41 -1.92 -18.74 8.56
CA ASP A 41 -1.16 -19.67 7.75
C ASP A 41 -1.08 -19.16 6.31
N CYS A 42 0.11 -19.27 5.71
CA CYS A 42 0.26 -18.93 4.29
C CYS A 42 -0.51 -19.94 3.44
N PRO A 43 -0.99 -19.53 2.24
CA PRO A 43 -1.55 -20.48 1.27
C PRO A 43 -0.61 -21.66 1.03
N GLU A 44 -1.15 -22.87 0.85
CA GLU A 44 -0.38 -24.11 0.74
C GLU A 44 0.71 -24.05 -0.37
N TYR A 45 0.45 -23.33 -1.43
CA TYR A 45 1.41 -23.15 -2.53
C TYR A 45 2.55 -22.18 -2.20
N VAL A 46 2.48 -21.46 -1.09
CA VAL A 46 3.56 -20.60 -0.59
C VAL A 46 4.49 -21.45 0.26
N ASN A 47 5.55 -21.94 -0.34
CA ASN A 47 6.46 -22.91 0.27
C ASN A 47 7.87 -22.38 0.48
N LYS A 48 8.11 -21.09 0.30
CA LYS A 48 9.43 -20.49 0.49
C LYS A 48 9.77 -20.40 1.99
N PRO A 49 10.85 -21.00 2.44
CA PRO A 49 11.26 -20.93 3.85
C PRO A 49 11.44 -19.49 4.34
N GLY A 50 11.04 -19.23 5.59
CA GLY A 50 11.18 -17.92 6.21
C GLY A 50 10.08 -16.91 5.78
N THR A 51 9.01 -17.40 5.13
CA THR A 51 7.82 -16.59 4.87
C THR A 51 6.83 -16.63 6.04
N SER A 52 6.11 -15.56 6.23
CA SER A 52 4.98 -15.44 7.16
C SER A 52 3.85 -14.68 6.49
N CYS A 53 2.61 -15.06 6.79
CA CYS A 53 1.43 -14.42 6.27
C CYS A 53 0.63 -13.78 7.39
N GLY A 54 -0.10 -12.75 7.06
CA GLY A 54 -0.95 -12.06 8.00
C GLY A 54 -2.03 -11.28 7.28
N ARG A 55 -2.96 -10.79 8.06
CA ARG A 55 -4.13 -10.06 7.60
C ARG A 55 -4.41 -8.89 8.53
N MET A 56 -5.01 -7.85 7.99
CA MET A 56 -5.46 -6.71 8.78
C MET A 56 -6.71 -6.09 8.20
N ASP A 57 -7.50 -5.46 9.06
CA ASP A 57 -8.67 -4.70 8.64
C ASP A 57 -8.28 -3.28 8.25
N VAL A 58 -8.76 -2.86 7.08
CA VAL A 58 -8.60 -1.52 6.54
C VAL A 58 -9.97 -0.91 6.18
N PRO A 59 -10.10 0.41 6.05
CA PRO A 59 -11.32 0.99 5.53
C PRO A 59 -11.66 0.46 4.14
N MET A 60 -12.91 0.05 3.93
CA MET A 60 -13.39 -0.24 2.57
C MET A 60 -13.28 1.03 1.71
N ASP A 61 -13.69 2.16 2.27
CA ASP A 61 -13.61 3.48 1.68
C ASP A 61 -12.82 4.42 2.60
N TYR A 62 -11.68 4.90 2.12
CA TYR A 62 -10.82 5.80 2.88
C TYR A 62 -11.40 7.22 3.04
N SER A 63 -12.42 7.59 2.29
CA SER A 63 -13.18 8.83 2.52
C SER A 63 -14.12 8.72 3.73
N ASN A 64 -14.44 7.48 4.15
CA ASN A 64 -15.23 7.17 5.35
C ASN A 64 -14.50 6.11 6.20
N PRO A 65 -13.40 6.49 6.88
CA PRO A 65 -12.52 5.55 7.55
C PRO A 65 -13.17 4.80 8.73
N ASP A 66 -14.22 5.33 9.32
CA ASP A 66 -14.99 4.68 10.40
C ASP A 66 -16.11 3.78 9.90
N GLY A 67 -16.34 3.75 8.60
CA GLY A 67 -17.36 2.93 7.94
C GLY A 67 -17.00 1.44 7.88
N LYS A 68 -17.55 0.76 6.87
CA LYS A 68 -17.29 -0.67 6.63
C LYS A 68 -15.80 -0.95 6.46
N LYS A 69 -15.34 -2.01 7.08
CA LYS A 69 -13.96 -2.51 6.92
C LYS A 69 -13.94 -3.68 5.94
N ILE A 70 -12.80 -3.84 5.30
CA ILE A 70 -12.41 -5.01 4.54
C ILE A 70 -11.10 -5.55 5.10
N SER A 71 -10.77 -6.78 4.78
CA SER A 71 -9.53 -7.41 5.19
C SER A 71 -8.53 -7.40 4.04
N VAL A 72 -7.28 -7.03 4.31
CA VAL A 72 -6.17 -7.06 3.37
C VAL A 72 -5.11 -8.02 3.88
N GLY A 73 -4.76 -8.99 3.06
CA GLY A 73 -3.70 -9.95 3.34
C GLY A 73 -2.33 -9.44 2.92
N PHE A 74 -1.30 -9.97 3.54
CA PHE A 74 0.08 -9.72 3.15
C PHE A 74 0.97 -10.92 3.44
N ILE A 75 2.09 -10.97 2.76
CA ILE A 75 3.13 -11.97 2.94
C ILE A 75 4.48 -11.27 3.14
N LYS A 76 5.30 -11.81 4.02
CA LYS A 76 6.63 -11.30 4.30
C LYS A 76 7.66 -12.43 4.27
N ALA A 77 8.75 -12.25 3.52
CA ALA A 77 9.97 -13.01 3.67
C ALA A 77 10.99 -12.13 4.42
N ALA A 78 11.40 -12.59 5.61
CA ALA A 78 12.35 -11.84 6.42
C ALA A 78 13.75 -11.85 5.79
N ALA A 79 14.51 -10.78 6.02
CA ALA A 79 15.92 -10.70 5.67
C ALA A 79 16.68 -11.90 6.27
N THR A 80 17.49 -12.60 5.44
CA THR A 80 18.22 -13.79 5.89
C THR A 80 19.42 -13.47 6.77
N LYS A 81 19.81 -12.18 6.82
CA LYS A 81 20.85 -11.64 7.72
C LYS A 81 20.28 -10.45 8.51
N PRO A 82 19.52 -10.70 9.59
CA PRO A 82 18.85 -9.63 10.36
C PRO A 82 19.82 -8.55 10.84
N GLU A 83 21.07 -8.89 11.10
CA GLU A 83 22.12 -7.94 11.53
C GLU A 83 22.53 -6.94 10.43
N LYS A 84 22.16 -7.22 9.17
CA LYS A 84 22.38 -6.34 8.01
C LYS A 84 21.10 -5.72 7.47
N ARG A 85 19.98 -5.96 8.17
CA ARG A 85 18.68 -5.49 7.71
C ARG A 85 18.66 -3.98 7.49
N ARG A 86 18.22 -3.56 6.30
CA ARG A 86 18.14 -2.16 5.87
C ARG A 86 16.72 -1.59 5.90
N GLY A 87 15.72 -2.45 6.00
CA GLY A 87 14.31 -2.06 6.01
C GLY A 87 13.41 -3.07 5.30
N VAL A 88 12.28 -2.58 4.80
CA VAL A 88 11.30 -3.36 4.06
C VAL A 88 11.28 -2.97 2.58
N LEU A 89 11.13 -3.97 1.72
CA LEU A 89 10.91 -3.81 0.29
C LEU A 89 9.51 -4.30 -0.05
N PHE A 90 8.59 -3.38 -0.33
CA PHE A 90 7.24 -3.71 -0.80
C PHE A 90 7.28 -4.01 -2.30
N ILE A 91 6.64 -5.11 -2.69
CA ILE A 91 6.67 -5.60 -4.07
C ILE A 91 5.27 -5.74 -4.65
N ASN A 92 5.14 -5.46 -5.94
CA ASN A 92 3.93 -5.76 -6.71
C ASN A 92 4.28 -6.29 -8.11
N PRO A 93 3.74 -7.46 -8.50
CA PRO A 93 4.04 -8.09 -9.80
C PRO A 93 3.33 -7.43 -10.98
N GLY A 94 2.36 -6.56 -10.73
CA GLY A 94 1.57 -5.94 -11.77
C GLY A 94 0.25 -6.63 -12.06
N GLY A 95 -0.14 -6.62 -13.30
CA GLY A 95 -1.45 -6.99 -13.81
C GLY A 95 -2.15 -5.78 -14.43
N PRO A 96 -3.09 -5.06 -13.74
CA PRO A 96 -3.58 -5.24 -12.35
C PRO A 96 -4.20 -6.61 -12.08
N GLY A 97 -4.19 -7.03 -10.80
CA GLY A 97 -4.79 -8.30 -10.38
C GLY A 97 -3.80 -9.47 -10.23
N GLY A 98 -2.50 -9.23 -10.38
CA GLY A 98 -1.48 -10.23 -10.06
C GLY A 98 -1.39 -10.47 -8.54
N SER A 99 -1.48 -11.76 -8.13
CA SER A 99 -1.34 -12.13 -6.72
C SER A 99 0.11 -12.02 -6.26
N VAL A 100 0.34 -11.30 -5.16
CA VAL A 100 1.67 -11.19 -4.57
C VAL A 100 2.16 -12.51 -3.98
N TYR A 101 1.26 -13.40 -3.57
CA TYR A 101 1.63 -14.70 -3.00
C TYR A 101 2.41 -15.57 -4.00
N HIS A 102 2.13 -15.45 -5.30
CA HIS A 102 2.86 -16.19 -6.34
C HIS A 102 4.34 -15.80 -6.42
N GLN A 103 4.73 -14.64 -5.90
CA GLN A 103 6.13 -14.20 -5.85
C GLN A 103 6.95 -14.96 -4.77
N PHE A 104 6.27 -15.76 -3.94
CA PHE A 104 6.87 -16.49 -2.81
C PHE A 104 6.71 -18.01 -2.96
N THR A 105 6.28 -18.48 -4.14
CA THR A 105 6.22 -19.90 -4.44
C THR A 105 7.51 -20.39 -5.12
N THR A 106 7.84 -21.66 -4.90
CA THR A 106 8.90 -22.38 -5.63
C THR A 106 8.32 -23.55 -6.42
N VAL A 107 7.00 -23.64 -6.57
CA VAL A 107 6.33 -24.76 -7.25
C VAL A 107 6.69 -24.78 -8.72
N GLU A 108 7.22 -25.92 -9.16
CA GLU A 108 7.53 -26.21 -10.56
C GLU A 108 6.23 -26.16 -11.38
N GLY A 109 6.23 -25.46 -12.52
CA GLY A 109 5.04 -25.32 -13.39
C GLY A 109 4.26 -24.02 -13.21
N TYR A 110 4.44 -23.27 -12.12
CA TYR A 110 4.15 -21.84 -12.16
C TYR A 110 5.22 -21.17 -13.04
N PRO A 111 4.83 -20.25 -13.94
CA PRO A 111 5.83 -19.50 -14.68
C PRO A 111 6.83 -18.94 -13.66
N ASP A 112 8.13 -19.07 -13.93
CA ASP A 112 9.22 -18.57 -13.08
C ASP A 112 9.18 -17.03 -13.03
N THR A 113 8.02 -16.51 -12.62
CA THR A 113 7.74 -15.09 -12.40
C THR A 113 8.20 -14.65 -11.01
N THR A 114 8.66 -15.62 -10.19
CA THR A 114 9.26 -15.29 -8.91
C THR A 114 10.54 -14.53 -9.18
N PRO A 115 10.63 -13.25 -8.84
CA PRO A 115 11.86 -12.50 -9.03
C PRO A 115 12.99 -13.24 -8.32
N ARG A 116 14.02 -13.60 -9.07
CA ARG A 116 15.26 -14.13 -8.47
C ARG A 116 15.97 -12.98 -7.82
N TRP A 117 15.52 -12.63 -6.62
CA TRP A 117 16.12 -11.54 -5.88
C TRP A 117 17.62 -11.76 -5.75
N PRO A 118 18.46 -10.76 -6.03
CA PRO A 118 19.87 -10.80 -5.76
C PRO A 118 20.11 -11.23 -4.30
N LYS A 119 21.23 -11.91 -4.08
CA LYS A 119 21.58 -12.41 -2.74
C LYS A 119 21.56 -11.29 -1.69
N GLU A 120 22.08 -10.13 -2.05
CA GLU A 120 22.18 -8.94 -1.20
C GLU A 120 20.78 -8.43 -0.81
N VAL A 121 19.81 -8.44 -1.73
CA VAL A 121 18.43 -8.07 -1.43
C VAL A 121 17.81 -9.04 -0.44
N ARG A 122 18.00 -10.36 -0.64
CA ARG A 122 17.47 -11.38 0.28
C ARG A 122 18.14 -11.37 1.66
N GLU A 123 19.39 -10.95 1.72
CA GLU A 123 20.15 -10.88 2.96
C GLU A 123 19.78 -9.63 3.79
N GLU A 124 19.48 -8.51 3.13
CA GLU A 124 19.43 -7.19 3.76
C GLU A 124 18.01 -6.58 3.84
N TRP A 125 17.03 -7.15 3.15
CA TRP A 125 15.67 -6.60 3.11
C TRP A 125 14.61 -7.62 3.52
N ASP A 126 13.65 -7.18 4.35
CA ASP A 126 12.38 -7.89 4.45
C ASP A 126 11.58 -7.62 3.18
N ILE A 127 11.25 -8.67 2.44
CA ILE A 127 10.45 -8.54 1.21
C ILE A 127 8.99 -8.73 1.59
N VAL A 128 8.14 -7.77 1.26
CA VAL A 128 6.73 -7.73 1.64
C VAL A 128 5.86 -7.62 0.39
N GLY A 129 4.91 -8.54 0.26
CA GLY A 129 3.84 -8.46 -0.72
C GLY A 129 2.52 -8.16 -0.01
N VAL A 130 1.85 -7.06 -0.36
CA VAL A 130 0.50 -6.75 0.12
C VAL A 130 -0.48 -7.17 -0.95
N GLN A 131 -1.37 -8.12 -0.60
CA GLN A 131 -2.35 -8.65 -1.54
C GLN A 131 -3.37 -7.57 -1.89
N PRO A 132 -3.54 -7.21 -3.16
CA PRO A 132 -4.50 -6.20 -3.53
C PRO A 132 -5.91 -6.52 -3.04
N ARG A 133 -6.64 -5.48 -2.62
CA ARG A 133 -8.06 -5.59 -2.33
C ARG A 133 -8.81 -6.13 -3.55
N GLY A 134 -9.86 -6.90 -3.35
CA GLY A 134 -10.63 -7.55 -4.41
C GLY A 134 -10.11 -8.93 -4.82
N LEU A 135 -8.90 -9.32 -4.41
CA LEU A 135 -8.31 -10.62 -4.75
C LEU A 135 -8.44 -11.62 -3.59
N GLU A 136 -8.35 -12.90 -3.92
CA GLU A 136 -8.25 -13.97 -2.93
C GLU A 136 -7.01 -13.77 -2.06
N GLY A 137 -7.14 -14.01 -0.74
CA GLY A 137 -6.12 -13.63 0.25
C GLY A 137 -6.37 -12.27 0.90
N SER A 138 -7.12 -11.39 0.25
CA SER A 138 -7.79 -10.21 0.81
C SER A 138 -9.31 -10.42 0.77
N THR A 139 -10.11 -9.41 1.14
CA THR A 139 -11.55 -9.46 0.86
C THR A 139 -11.73 -9.54 -0.66
N LYS A 140 -12.10 -10.74 -1.13
CA LYS A 140 -12.29 -11.00 -2.55
C LYS A 140 -13.56 -10.30 -3.06
N LEU A 141 -13.49 -9.71 -4.25
CA LEU A 141 -14.68 -9.23 -4.94
C LEU A 141 -15.49 -10.44 -5.40
N GLU A 142 -16.73 -10.50 -4.97
CA GLU A 142 -17.71 -11.47 -5.41
C GLU A 142 -18.83 -10.77 -6.17
N CYS A 143 -19.26 -11.36 -7.27
CA CYS A 143 -20.34 -10.87 -8.10
C CYS A 143 -21.40 -11.96 -8.25
N GLU A 144 -22.64 -11.59 -8.52
CA GLU A 144 -23.66 -12.55 -8.95
C GLU A 144 -23.28 -13.11 -10.33
N GLU A 145 -23.76 -14.34 -10.59
CA GLU A 145 -23.57 -14.94 -11.90
C GLU A 145 -24.29 -14.12 -12.99
N VAL A 146 -23.54 -13.69 -13.99
CA VAL A 146 -24.09 -12.99 -15.14
C VAL A 146 -24.06 -13.92 -16.34
N ASN A 147 -25.23 -14.29 -16.86
CA ASN A 147 -25.32 -14.99 -18.13
C ASN A 147 -25.15 -13.97 -19.29
N ALA A 148 -23.93 -13.59 -19.55
CA ALA A 148 -23.60 -12.48 -20.44
C ALA A 148 -23.55 -12.86 -21.93
N GLY A 149 -23.81 -14.11 -22.31
CA GLY A 149 -23.75 -14.55 -23.70
C GLY A 149 -22.32 -14.52 -24.29
N PRO A 150 -22.18 -14.35 -25.60
CA PRO A 150 -20.87 -14.31 -26.26
C PRO A 150 -19.97 -13.18 -25.76
N ILE A 151 -18.63 -13.37 -25.87
CA ILE A 151 -17.61 -12.44 -25.34
C ILE A 151 -17.79 -10.99 -25.81
N ASP A 152 -18.29 -10.79 -27.05
CA ASP A 152 -18.56 -9.46 -27.61
C ASP A 152 -19.71 -8.73 -26.88
N GLN A 153 -20.67 -9.47 -26.33
CA GLN A 153 -21.71 -8.89 -25.47
C GLN A 153 -21.16 -8.55 -24.06
N ILE A 154 -20.24 -9.35 -23.54
CA ILE A 154 -19.57 -9.08 -22.25
C ILE A 154 -18.79 -7.77 -22.32
N GLN A 155 -18.07 -7.52 -23.42
CA GLN A 155 -17.30 -6.29 -23.61
C GLN A 155 -18.19 -5.04 -23.71
N ARG A 156 -19.43 -5.20 -24.23
CA ARG A 156 -20.41 -4.10 -24.32
C ARG A 156 -21.23 -3.90 -23.05
N SER A 157 -21.17 -4.84 -22.13
CA SER A 157 -22.00 -4.92 -20.93
C SER A 157 -21.23 -4.66 -19.63
N GLY A 158 -20.15 -3.87 -19.67
CA GLY A 158 -19.38 -3.52 -18.46
C GLY A 158 -20.24 -3.02 -17.30
N GLY A 159 -21.38 -2.41 -17.58
CA GLY A 159 -22.39 -2.07 -16.57
C GLY A 159 -23.02 -3.27 -15.90
N LEU A 160 -23.34 -4.35 -16.63
CA LEU A 160 -23.96 -5.55 -16.06
C LEU A 160 -23.05 -6.26 -15.05
N ILE A 161 -21.74 -6.33 -15.34
CA ILE A 161 -20.77 -6.93 -14.42
C ILE A 161 -20.65 -6.07 -13.17
N LYS A 162 -20.57 -4.75 -13.33
CA LYS A 162 -20.53 -3.83 -12.19
C LYS A 162 -21.78 -3.99 -11.33
N ASP A 163 -22.97 -4.02 -11.94
CA ASP A 163 -24.25 -4.14 -11.24
C ASP A 163 -24.34 -5.50 -10.49
N ALA A 164 -23.85 -6.59 -11.10
CA ALA A 164 -23.79 -7.89 -10.47
C ALA A 164 -22.84 -7.93 -9.26
N CYS A 165 -21.72 -7.20 -9.34
CA CYS A 165 -20.82 -7.07 -8.21
C CYS A 165 -21.42 -6.16 -7.11
N ASP A 166 -22.04 -5.06 -7.48
CA ASP A 166 -22.69 -4.15 -6.53
C ASP A 166 -23.92 -4.79 -5.86
N ALA A 167 -24.64 -5.69 -6.54
CA ALA A 167 -25.74 -6.46 -5.95
C ALA A 167 -25.26 -7.36 -4.81
N LYS A 168 -24.10 -8.00 -4.99
CA LYS A 168 -23.52 -8.89 -3.99
C LYS A 168 -22.70 -8.16 -2.93
N MET A 169 -21.93 -7.17 -3.34
CA MET A 169 -21.03 -6.38 -2.48
C MET A 169 -21.20 -4.87 -2.74
N PRO A 170 -22.28 -4.26 -2.19
CA PRO A 170 -22.61 -2.86 -2.49
C PRO A 170 -21.46 -1.89 -2.28
N GLY A 171 -21.09 -1.16 -3.33
CA GLY A 171 -20.06 -0.14 -3.35
C GLY A 171 -18.63 -0.65 -3.31
N TYR A 172 -18.39 -1.95 -3.10
CA TYR A 172 -17.01 -2.44 -2.95
C TYR A 172 -16.22 -2.36 -4.27
N ALA A 173 -16.82 -2.71 -5.39
CA ALA A 173 -16.17 -2.65 -6.70
C ALA A 173 -15.61 -1.24 -7.01
N ALA A 174 -16.33 -0.19 -6.62
CA ALA A 174 -15.90 1.20 -6.81
C ALA A 174 -14.66 1.58 -5.97
N THR A 175 -14.33 0.80 -4.94
CA THR A 175 -13.17 1.05 -4.07
C THR A 175 -11.90 0.31 -4.52
N LEU A 176 -11.98 -0.51 -5.57
CA LEU A 176 -10.84 -1.25 -6.13
C LEU A 176 -10.00 -0.32 -7.02
N THR A 177 -9.38 0.67 -6.40
CA THR A 177 -8.57 1.68 -7.08
C THR A 177 -7.09 1.58 -6.70
N THR A 178 -6.21 2.07 -7.56
CA THR A 178 -4.77 2.15 -7.29
C THR A 178 -4.50 2.98 -6.03
N GLU A 179 -5.22 4.10 -5.88
CA GLU A 179 -5.08 4.98 -4.72
C GLU A 179 -5.42 4.26 -3.42
N ASN A 180 -6.54 3.54 -3.35
CA ASN A 180 -6.92 2.78 -2.17
C ASN A 180 -5.93 1.64 -1.88
N THR A 181 -5.40 0.99 -2.91
CA THR A 181 -4.36 -0.03 -2.75
C THR A 181 -3.06 0.56 -2.21
N ALA A 182 -2.67 1.77 -2.63
CA ALA A 182 -1.53 2.48 -2.07
C ALA A 182 -1.77 2.85 -0.58
N ARG A 183 -2.98 3.23 -0.22
CA ARG A 183 -3.37 3.49 1.18
C ARG A 183 -3.34 2.20 2.02
N ASP A 184 -3.73 1.06 1.45
CA ASP A 184 -3.58 -0.26 2.10
C ASP A 184 -2.13 -0.56 2.41
N TRP A 185 -1.22 -0.27 1.49
CA TRP A 185 0.22 -0.40 1.71
C TRP A 185 0.68 0.43 2.91
N ASP A 186 0.20 1.67 3.02
CA ASP A 186 0.57 2.52 4.14
C ASP A 186 0.01 2.00 5.48
N GLN A 187 -1.19 1.42 5.50
CA GLN A 187 -1.71 0.76 6.68
C GLN A 187 -0.85 -0.43 7.10
N VAL A 188 -0.41 -1.25 6.15
CA VAL A 188 0.51 -2.39 6.41
C VAL A 188 1.87 -1.88 6.92
N ARG A 189 2.43 -0.83 6.31
CA ARG A 189 3.65 -0.18 6.80
C ARG A 189 3.52 0.24 8.27
N GLN A 190 2.44 0.95 8.61
CA GLN A 190 2.17 1.41 9.98
C GLN A 190 2.05 0.24 10.97
N ALA A 191 1.34 -0.82 10.57
CA ALA A 191 1.17 -2.03 11.36
C ALA A 191 2.51 -2.76 11.59
N MET A 192 3.40 -2.75 10.60
CA MET A 192 4.76 -3.28 10.69
C MET A 192 5.72 -2.37 11.47
N ARG A 193 5.30 -1.16 11.84
CA ARG A 193 6.11 -0.13 12.53
C ARG A 193 7.31 0.35 11.71
N GLU A 194 7.18 0.37 10.40
CA GLU A 194 8.21 0.89 9.52
C GLU A 194 8.00 2.39 9.28
N GLU A 195 9.05 3.16 9.41
CA GLU A 195 9.00 4.61 9.13
C GLU A 195 8.84 4.84 7.63
N LYS A 196 9.60 4.09 6.83
CA LYS A 196 9.61 4.17 5.37
C LYS A 196 9.59 2.78 4.75
N ILE A 197 9.14 2.71 3.50
CA ILE A 197 9.27 1.51 2.67
C ILE A 197 10.09 1.81 1.42
N SER A 198 10.84 0.83 0.96
CA SER A 198 11.33 0.78 -0.41
C SER A 198 10.33 0.01 -1.27
N ILE A 199 10.29 0.30 -2.56
CA ILE A 199 9.28 -0.21 -3.48
C ILE A 199 9.96 -0.85 -4.68
N TYR A 200 9.51 -2.05 -5.07
CA TYR A 200 9.73 -2.64 -6.37
C TYR A 200 8.38 -2.89 -7.04
N GLY A 201 8.12 -2.18 -8.11
CA GLY A 201 6.92 -2.34 -8.95
C GLY A 201 7.29 -2.87 -10.33
N ASN A 202 6.65 -3.96 -10.76
CA ASN A 202 6.77 -4.48 -12.11
C ASN A 202 5.47 -4.25 -12.88
N SER A 203 5.55 -3.86 -14.16
CA SER A 203 4.38 -3.61 -15.00
C SER A 203 3.38 -2.65 -14.33
N TYR A 204 2.09 -2.99 -14.13
CA TYR A 204 1.16 -2.17 -13.35
C TYR A 204 1.67 -1.83 -11.95
N GLY A 205 2.54 -2.65 -11.37
CA GLY A 205 3.18 -2.33 -10.09
C GLY A 205 3.98 -1.03 -10.11
N THR A 206 4.38 -0.54 -11.30
CA THR A 206 5.02 0.77 -11.48
C THR A 206 4.03 1.91 -11.23
N VAL A 207 2.78 1.76 -11.66
CA VAL A 207 1.71 2.73 -11.40
C VAL A 207 1.39 2.76 -9.91
N LEU A 208 1.25 1.59 -9.28
CA LEU A 208 1.00 1.50 -7.84
C LEU A 208 2.16 2.08 -7.02
N GLY A 209 3.41 1.76 -7.38
CA GLY A 209 4.60 2.29 -6.72
C GLY A 209 4.72 3.80 -6.85
N SER A 210 4.43 4.35 -8.04
CA SER A 210 4.40 5.80 -8.29
C SER A 210 3.28 6.47 -7.49
N MET A 211 2.08 5.86 -7.44
CA MET A 211 0.96 6.36 -6.64
C MET A 211 1.33 6.43 -5.16
N TYR A 212 1.94 5.37 -4.62
CA TYR A 212 2.38 5.37 -3.22
C TYR A 212 3.43 6.47 -2.96
N ALA A 213 4.47 6.54 -3.78
CA ALA A 213 5.55 7.51 -3.61
C ALA A 213 5.06 8.96 -3.71
N THR A 214 4.04 9.21 -4.54
CA THR A 214 3.42 10.54 -4.67
C THR A 214 2.50 10.87 -3.50
N THR A 215 1.75 9.87 -3.01
CA THR A 215 0.79 10.07 -1.90
C THR A 215 1.49 10.14 -0.54
N PHE A 216 2.58 9.39 -0.37
CA PHE A 216 3.32 9.26 0.89
C PHE A 216 4.83 9.48 0.70
N PRO A 217 5.27 10.66 0.21
CA PRO A 217 6.69 10.91 -0.07
C PRO A 217 7.58 10.80 1.16
N GLU A 218 7.08 11.21 2.33
CA GLU A 218 7.80 11.13 3.61
C GLU A 218 7.96 9.68 4.11
N HIS A 219 7.14 8.74 3.65
CA HIS A 219 7.19 7.33 3.99
C HIS A 219 7.81 6.46 2.89
N THR A 220 8.39 7.08 1.87
CA THR A 220 9.08 6.42 0.77
C THR A 220 10.59 6.56 0.92
N ASP A 221 11.32 5.44 0.76
CA ASP A 221 12.80 5.43 0.73
C ASP A 221 13.30 5.31 -0.72
N LYS A 222 13.32 4.11 -1.28
CA LYS A 222 13.80 3.82 -2.64
C LYS A 222 12.67 3.30 -3.50
N VAL A 223 12.68 3.65 -4.78
CA VAL A 223 11.68 3.19 -5.74
C VAL A 223 12.37 2.63 -6.97
N VAL A 224 12.05 1.38 -7.30
CA VAL A 224 12.45 0.72 -8.52
C VAL A 224 11.19 0.38 -9.32
N LEU A 225 11.08 0.94 -10.50
CA LEU A 225 9.95 0.76 -11.41
C LEU A 225 10.46 0.02 -12.66
N ASP A 226 10.02 -1.21 -12.80
CA ASP A 226 10.46 -2.11 -13.87
C ASP A 226 9.32 -2.33 -14.88
N SER A 227 9.62 -2.14 -16.17
CA SER A 227 8.64 -2.31 -17.26
C SER A 227 7.41 -1.41 -17.10
N GLY A 228 7.65 -0.13 -16.79
CA GLY A 228 6.60 0.86 -16.56
C GLY A 228 5.84 1.25 -17.82
N TYR A 229 4.61 1.70 -17.62
CA TYR A 229 3.81 2.34 -18.67
C TYR A 229 3.20 3.65 -18.15
N ASN A 230 2.79 4.51 -19.07
CA ASN A 230 2.12 5.76 -18.72
C ASN A 230 0.73 5.46 -18.15
N PRO A 231 0.43 5.83 -16.89
CA PRO A 231 -0.88 5.58 -16.28
C PRO A 231 -2.01 6.39 -16.95
N ASP A 232 -1.68 7.50 -17.63
CA ASP A 232 -2.65 8.34 -18.34
C ASP A 232 -2.99 7.79 -19.74
N ASN A 233 -2.31 6.71 -20.16
CA ASN A 233 -2.54 6.08 -21.44
C ASN A 233 -3.79 5.20 -21.41
N ASP A 234 -4.69 5.41 -22.34
CA ASP A 234 -5.93 4.64 -22.51
C ASP A 234 -5.73 3.23 -23.13
N HIS A 235 -4.50 2.74 -23.17
CA HIS A 235 -4.06 1.51 -23.84
C HIS A 235 -4.09 1.56 -25.38
N SER A 236 -4.61 2.62 -26.04
CA SER A 236 -4.63 2.72 -27.49
C SER A 236 -3.22 2.73 -28.08
N GLU A 237 -2.30 3.48 -27.48
CA GLU A 237 -0.89 3.51 -27.89
C GLU A 237 -0.21 2.14 -27.76
N GLN A 238 -0.55 1.36 -26.72
CA GLN A 238 -0.03 0.01 -26.54
C GLN A 238 -0.54 -0.93 -27.63
N VAL A 239 -1.83 -0.83 -27.97
CA VAL A 239 -2.44 -1.61 -29.06
C VAL A 239 -1.79 -1.28 -30.40
N ASP A 240 -1.55 -0.01 -30.68
CA ASP A 240 -0.89 0.43 -31.91
C ASP A 240 0.57 -0.03 -31.97
N GLY A 241 1.27 0.00 -30.82
CA GLY A 241 2.62 -0.60 -30.69
C GLY A 241 2.64 -2.10 -31.01
N PHE A 242 1.69 -2.86 -30.49
CA PHE A 242 1.57 -4.29 -30.80
C PHE A 242 1.22 -4.54 -32.27
N ARG A 243 0.32 -3.76 -32.86
CA ARG A 243 -0.01 -3.87 -34.30
C ARG A 243 1.22 -3.61 -35.17
N LYS A 244 1.98 -2.55 -34.83
CA LYS A 244 3.23 -2.25 -35.55
C LYS A 244 4.24 -3.38 -35.41
N ALA A 245 4.47 -3.90 -34.21
CA ALA A 245 5.41 -5.00 -33.98
C ALA A 245 4.98 -6.27 -34.72
N ALA A 246 3.69 -6.60 -34.74
CA ALA A 246 3.18 -7.73 -35.52
C ALA A 246 3.39 -7.53 -37.03
N HIS A 247 3.11 -6.33 -37.55
CA HIS A 247 3.34 -6.03 -38.97
C HIS A 247 4.83 -6.15 -39.31
N ASP A 248 5.72 -5.62 -38.50
CA ASP A 248 7.17 -5.71 -38.72
C ASP A 248 7.65 -7.17 -38.67
N PHE A 249 7.13 -7.97 -37.76
CA PHE A 249 7.42 -9.40 -37.65
C PHE A 249 6.98 -10.18 -38.93
N PHE A 250 5.74 -9.99 -39.37
CA PHE A 250 5.25 -10.65 -40.57
C PHE A 250 5.98 -10.17 -41.83
N GLY A 251 6.39 -8.90 -41.88
CA GLY A 251 7.25 -8.40 -42.95
C GLY A 251 8.62 -9.05 -42.94
N TRP A 252 9.17 -9.36 -41.78
CA TRP A 252 10.42 -10.11 -41.66
C TRP A 252 10.24 -11.57 -42.09
N VAL A 253 9.20 -12.26 -41.63
CA VAL A 253 8.90 -13.64 -42.00
C VAL A 253 8.81 -13.78 -43.53
N SER A 254 8.04 -12.90 -44.21
CA SER A 254 7.88 -12.96 -45.68
C SER A 254 9.17 -12.72 -46.48
N GLN A 255 10.24 -12.28 -45.87
CA GLN A 255 11.56 -12.11 -46.50
C GLN A 255 12.51 -13.26 -46.20
N HIS A 256 12.20 -14.15 -45.24
CA HIS A 256 13.09 -15.20 -44.74
C HIS A 256 12.46 -16.60 -44.84
N ASP A 257 11.21 -16.69 -45.31
CA ASP A 257 10.48 -17.92 -45.59
C ASP A 257 10.36 -18.12 -47.11
#